data_e8ce3c9a4782b63efa56f302c5a214dd
#
_entry.id   e8ce3c9a4782b63efa56f302c5a214dd
#
_cell.length_a   1.000
_cell.length_b   1.000
_cell.length_c   1.000
_cell.angle_alpha   90.00
_cell.angle_beta   90.00
_cell.angle_gamma   90.00
#
_symmetry.space_group_name_H-M   'P 1'
#
loop_
_entity.id
_entity.type
_entity.pdbx_description
1 polymer ?
#
loop_
_entity_poly.entity_id
_entity_poly.type
_entity_poly.pdbx_seq_one_letter_code
_entity_poly.pdbx_strand_id
1 'polypeptide(L)'
;MAYDPKKKVQRMLKAMKRAATKVKKIRTESQKQLYLEKQAQKMDKNPTGLESAFIEMLNELKIVFETQKIVQGKIFDFYIPEKNTIIELDGDYWHGYNVPLNERNHIQRKAYFNDRRKDTIAKGLGYDLIRIWEHELDDEHYIDTKEKIRKLLR
;
A
#
# COMPACT_ATOMS: atom_id res chain seq x y z
N MET A 1 15.17 -40.83 35.86
CA MET A 1 15.94 -39.63 35.48
C MET A 1 15.83 -38.61 36.59
N ALA A 2 16.95 -38.23 37.23
CA ALA A 2 16.93 -37.31 38.36
C ALA A 2 16.58 -35.90 37.89
N TYR A 3 15.67 -35.27 38.60
CA TYR A 3 15.26 -33.86 38.38
C TYR A 3 16.43 -32.92 38.74
N ASP A 4 16.94 -32.18 37.73
CA ASP A 4 18.01 -31.19 37.93
C ASP A 4 17.40 -29.76 37.87
N PRO A 5 17.23 -29.12 39.04
CA PRO A 5 16.66 -27.77 39.12
C PRO A 5 17.51 -26.70 38.40
N LYS A 6 18.83 -26.89 38.33
CA LYS A 6 19.74 -25.93 37.64
C LYS A 6 19.51 -25.91 36.12
N LYS A 7 19.25 -27.08 35.51
CA LYS A 7 18.91 -27.21 34.10
C LYS A 7 17.56 -26.54 33.79
N LYS A 8 16.58 -26.62 34.68
CA LYS A 8 15.28 -25.98 34.53
C LYS A 8 15.43 -24.46 34.53
N VAL A 9 16.17 -23.92 35.50
CA VAL A 9 16.44 -22.47 35.58
C VAL A 9 17.18 -21.96 34.34
N GLN A 10 18.19 -22.66 33.86
CA GLN A 10 18.90 -22.30 32.62
C GLN A 10 17.98 -22.31 31.39
N ARG A 11 17.08 -23.29 31.28
CA ARG A 11 16.10 -23.32 30.18
C ARG A 11 15.12 -22.15 30.26
N MET A 12 14.65 -21.80 31.46
CA MET A 12 13.79 -20.62 31.65
C MET A 12 14.51 -19.31 31.30
N LEU A 13 15.75 -19.12 31.78
CA LEU A 13 16.56 -17.95 31.42
C LEU A 13 16.83 -17.84 29.91
N LYS A 14 17.08 -18.96 29.24
CA LYS A 14 17.25 -19.01 27.79
C LYS A 14 15.94 -18.70 27.04
N ALA A 15 14.81 -19.16 27.57
CA ALA A 15 13.50 -18.83 27.02
C ALA A 15 13.14 -17.34 27.24
N MET A 16 13.43 -16.80 28.43
CA MET A 16 13.23 -15.37 28.71
C MET A 16 14.11 -14.47 27.84
N LYS A 17 15.39 -14.81 27.63
CA LYS A 17 16.29 -14.10 26.71
C LYS A 17 15.79 -14.16 25.28
N ARG A 18 15.27 -15.33 24.82
CA ARG A 18 14.65 -15.47 23.50
C ARG A 18 13.34 -14.68 23.36
N ALA A 19 12.54 -14.61 24.42
CA ALA A 19 11.34 -13.78 24.48
C ALA A 19 11.69 -12.28 24.44
N ALA A 20 12.71 -11.87 25.20
CA ALA A 20 13.20 -10.47 25.20
C ALA A 20 13.78 -10.04 23.83
N THR A 21 14.48 -10.94 23.12
CA THR A 21 14.93 -10.69 21.74
C THR A 21 13.79 -10.71 20.72
N LYS A 22 12.67 -11.36 21.05
CA LYS A 22 11.44 -11.40 20.24
C LYS A 22 10.50 -10.20 20.49
N VAL A 23 10.77 -9.36 21.47
CA VAL A 23 10.11 -8.05 21.58
C VAL A 23 10.51 -7.28 20.33
N LYS A 24 9.64 -7.29 19.33
CA LYS A 24 9.74 -6.39 18.17
C LYS A 24 10.02 -5.01 18.74
N LYS A 25 11.20 -4.46 18.43
CA LYS A 25 11.55 -3.09 18.79
C LYS A 25 10.40 -2.21 18.32
N ILE A 26 9.56 -1.75 19.27
CA ILE A 26 8.41 -0.90 18.96
C ILE A 26 9.03 0.38 18.41
N ARG A 27 8.85 0.60 17.09
CA ARG A 27 9.31 1.83 16.47
C ARG A 27 8.48 2.98 17.03
N THR A 28 9.14 4.05 17.43
CA THR A 28 8.44 5.31 17.74
C THR A 28 7.67 5.82 16.52
N GLU A 29 6.68 6.70 16.71
CA GLU A 29 5.94 7.28 15.58
C GLU A 29 6.88 8.00 14.59
N SER A 30 7.87 8.75 15.12
CA SER A 30 8.90 9.38 14.25
C SER A 30 9.72 8.38 13.45
N GLN A 31 10.07 7.22 14.03
CA GLN A 31 10.78 6.16 13.30
C GLN A 31 9.91 5.49 12.25
N LYS A 32 8.60 5.36 12.51
CA LYS A 32 7.64 4.85 11.53
C LYS A 32 7.48 5.82 10.36
N GLN A 33 7.34 7.10 10.67
CA GLN A 33 7.21 8.15 9.67
C GLN A 33 8.45 8.20 8.75
N LEU A 34 9.64 8.25 9.33
CA LEU A 34 10.89 8.23 8.57
C LEU A 34 11.04 6.98 7.69
N TYR A 35 10.57 5.82 8.18
CA TYR A 35 10.58 4.60 7.38
C TYR A 35 9.66 4.72 6.16
N LEU A 36 8.45 5.25 6.33
CA LEU A 36 7.48 5.46 5.25
C LEU A 36 8.01 6.45 4.22
N GLU A 37 8.60 7.55 4.65
CA GLU A 37 9.21 8.55 3.77
C GLU A 37 10.32 7.94 2.90
N LYS A 38 11.19 7.11 3.48
CA LYS A 38 12.21 6.38 2.72
C LYS A 38 11.61 5.38 1.74
N GLN A 39 10.51 4.71 2.10
CA GLN A 39 9.82 3.81 1.17
C GLN A 39 9.17 4.61 0.03
N ALA A 40 8.44 5.67 0.33
CA ALA A 40 7.83 6.55 -0.67
C ALA A 40 8.89 7.09 -1.65
N GLN A 41 10.00 7.64 -1.16
CA GLN A 41 11.10 8.12 -2.01
C GLN A 41 11.71 7.03 -2.90
N LYS A 42 11.79 5.79 -2.40
CA LYS A 42 12.29 4.66 -3.20
C LYS A 42 11.32 4.29 -4.31
N MET A 43 10.03 4.27 -4.03
CA MET A 43 8.98 3.97 -5.01
C MET A 43 8.91 5.08 -6.07
N ASP A 44 8.92 6.33 -5.65
CA ASP A 44 8.92 7.50 -6.53
C ASP A 44 10.10 7.53 -7.52
N LYS A 45 11.30 7.11 -7.08
CA LYS A 45 12.48 7.02 -7.95
C LYS A 45 12.45 5.84 -8.93
N ASN A 46 11.62 4.85 -8.67
CA ASN A 46 11.55 3.61 -9.45
C ASN A 46 10.07 3.24 -9.65
N PRO A 47 9.30 4.02 -10.41
CA PRO A 47 7.91 3.71 -10.70
C PRO A 47 7.81 2.38 -11.46
N THR A 48 6.76 1.64 -11.18
CA THR A 48 6.40 0.44 -11.95
C THR A 48 5.97 0.83 -13.37
N GLY A 49 5.88 -0.15 -14.28
CA GLY A 49 5.35 0.12 -15.62
C GLY A 49 3.94 0.72 -15.59
N LEU A 50 3.10 0.23 -14.67
CA LEU A 50 1.74 0.72 -14.46
C LEU A 50 1.72 2.20 -13.98
N GLU A 51 2.53 2.51 -12.98
CA GLU A 51 2.69 3.91 -12.50
C GLU A 51 3.22 4.82 -13.60
N SER A 52 4.20 4.37 -14.39
CA SER A 52 4.77 5.15 -15.50
C SER A 52 3.73 5.47 -16.57
N ALA A 53 2.92 4.50 -16.99
CA ALA A 53 1.84 4.71 -17.95
C ALA A 53 0.79 5.70 -17.42
N PHE A 54 0.46 5.62 -16.13
CA PHE A 54 -0.49 6.55 -15.53
C PHE A 54 0.08 7.95 -15.36
N ILE A 55 1.38 8.12 -15.05
CA ILE A 55 2.09 9.39 -15.02
C ILE A 55 2.03 10.07 -16.41
N GLU A 56 2.26 9.31 -17.49
CA GLU A 56 2.15 9.83 -18.85
C GLU A 56 0.73 10.32 -19.13
N MET A 57 -0.29 9.54 -18.77
CA MET A 57 -1.70 9.95 -18.92
C MET A 57 -2.02 11.25 -18.19
N LEU A 58 -1.61 11.39 -16.93
CA LEU A 58 -1.85 12.61 -16.14
C LEU A 58 -1.14 13.82 -16.75
N ASN A 59 0.09 13.65 -17.25
CA ASN A 59 0.85 14.69 -17.93
C ASN A 59 0.17 15.14 -19.23
N GLU A 60 -0.30 14.21 -20.05
CA GLU A 60 -1.06 14.49 -21.28
C GLU A 60 -2.36 15.27 -20.98
N LEU A 61 -3.01 14.94 -19.88
CA LEU A 61 -4.21 15.64 -19.40
C LEU A 61 -3.89 16.98 -18.72
N LYS A 62 -2.61 17.28 -18.47
CA LYS A 62 -2.13 18.47 -17.75
C LYS A 62 -2.70 18.57 -16.33
N ILE A 63 -2.85 17.43 -15.67
CA ILE A 63 -3.31 17.35 -14.29
C ILE A 63 -2.10 17.44 -13.36
N VAL A 64 -2.18 18.31 -12.35
CA VAL A 64 -1.15 18.43 -11.31
C VAL A 64 -1.39 17.33 -10.27
N PHE A 65 -0.35 16.56 -9.95
CA PHE A 65 -0.42 15.45 -9.03
C PHE A 65 0.83 15.33 -8.14
N GLU A 66 0.68 14.66 -7.02
CA GLU A 66 1.77 14.19 -6.16
C GLU A 66 1.79 12.66 -6.22
N THR A 67 2.99 12.06 -6.20
CA THR A 67 3.18 10.61 -6.11
C THR A 67 3.44 10.18 -4.68
N GLN A 68 3.16 8.93 -4.36
CA GLN A 68 3.51 8.28 -3.09
C GLN A 68 3.08 9.06 -1.84
N LYS A 69 1.84 9.56 -1.83
CA LYS A 69 1.27 10.33 -0.72
C LYS A 69 1.18 9.52 0.57
N ILE A 70 1.80 10.00 1.64
CA ILE A 70 1.72 9.37 2.96
C ILE A 70 0.54 9.94 3.75
N VAL A 71 -0.40 9.09 4.11
CA VAL A 71 -1.57 9.45 4.92
C VAL A 71 -1.78 8.39 6.01
N GLN A 72 -1.79 8.78 7.27
CA GLN A 72 -1.99 7.90 8.44
C GLN A 72 -1.21 6.57 8.38
N GLY A 73 0.07 6.63 8.03
CA GLY A 73 0.93 5.45 8.01
C GLY A 73 0.72 4.52 6.81
N LYS A 74 0.04 5.00 5.77
CA LYS A 74 -0.12 4.34 4.47
C LYS A 74 0.45 5.22 3.37
N ILE A 75 1.00 4.57 2.35
CA ILE A 75 1.46 5.22 1.11
C ILE A 75 0.37 4.97 0.07
N PHE A 76 -0.05 6.03 -0.61
CA PHE A 76 -1.00 6.02 -1.71
C PHE A 76 -0.28 6.43 -2.99
N ASP A 77 -0.63 5.84 -4.12
CA ASP A 77 0.14 5.98 -5.35
C ASP A 77 0.12 7.41 -5.89
N PHE A 78 -1.06 8.01 -6.00
CA PHE A 78 -1.23 9.40 -6.50
C PHE A 78 -2.19 10.20 -5.66
N TYR A 79 -1.97 11.50 -5.62
CA TYR A 79 -2.86 12.48 -5.02
C TYR A 79 -3.04 13.68 -5.94
N ILE A 80 -4.27 14.08 -6.17
CA ILE A 80 -4.66 15.24 -6.98
C ILE A 80 -5.12 16.35 -6.04
N PRO A 81 -4.24 17.35 -5.72
CA PRO A 81 -4.54 18.35 -4.70
C PRO A 81 -5.79 19.18 -5.01
N GLU A 82 -5.96 19.59 -6.27
CA GLU A 82 -7.09 20.43 -6.72
C GLU A 82 -8.46 19.79 -6.46
N LYS A 83 -8.53 18.47 -6.53
CA LYS A 83 -9.78 17.69 -6.36
C LYS A 83 -9.85 16.96 -5.02
N ASN A 84 -8.83 17.08 -4.17
CA ASN A 84 -8.70 16.31 -2.93
C ASN A 84 -8.89 14.80 -3.14
N THR A 85 -8.40 14.30 -4.28
CA THR A 85 -8.63 12.93 -4.75
C THR A 85 -7.36 12.10 -4.66
N ILE A 86 -7.46 10.92 -4.09
CA ILE A 86 -6.41 9.90 -4.09
C ILE A 86 -6.71 8.90 -5.21
N ILE A 87 -5.67 8.46 -5.92
CA ILE A 87 -5.78 7.42 -6.94
C ILE A 87 -4.83 6.29 -6.58
N GLU A 88 -5.32 5.05 -6.61
CA GLU A 88 -4.58 3.81 -6.41
C GLU A 88 -4.60 3.00 -7.70
N LEU A 89 -3.48 2.39 -8.04
CA LEU A 89 -3.34 1.49 -9.18
C LEU A 89 -3.27 0.05 -8.69
N ASP A 90 -4.27 -0.72 -9.03
CA ASP A 90 -4.41 -2.10 -8.57
C ASP A 90 -4.00 -3.09 -9.69
N GLY A 91 -2.88 -3.80 -9.51
CA GLY A 91 -2.49 -4.89 -10.41
C GLY A 91 -3.48 -6.05 -10.33
N ASP A 92 -3.98 -6.53 -11.45
CA ASP A 92 -5.06 -7.52 -11.55
C ASP A 92 -4.76 -8.80 -10.76
N TYR A 93 -3.57 -9.34 -10.96
CA TYR A 93 -3.16 -10.55 -10.25
C TYR A 93 -2.97 -10.31 -8.75
N TRP A 94 -2.29 -9.21 -8.39
CA TRP A 94 -1.87 -8.95 -7.00
C TRP A 94 -3.05 -8.62 -6.08
N HIS A 95 -4.06 -7.92 -6.60
CA HIS A 95 -5.28 -7.53 -5.88
C HIS A 95 -6.42 -8.52 -6.09
N GLY A 96 -6.24 -9.55 -6.95
CA GLY A 96 -7.22 -10.61 -7.18
C GLY A 96 -8.46 -10.12 -7.90
N TYR A 97 -8.27 -9.43 -9.04
CA TYR A 97 -9.37 -9.02 -9.90
C TYR A 97 -10.24 -10.22 -10.28
N ASN A 98 -11.56 -10.09 -10.16
CA ASN A 98 -12.54 -11.14 -10.40
C ASN A 98 -12.34 -12.46 -9.60
N VAL A 99 -11.48 -12.47 -8.56
CA VAL A 99 -11.28 -13.65 -7.71
C VAL A 99 -12.11 -13.50 -6.44
N PRO A 100 -13.07 -14.41 -6.15
CA PRO A 100 -13.84 -14.41 -4.91
C PRO A 100 -12.92 -14.49 -3.68
N LEU A 101 -13.28 -13.83 -2.57
CA LEU A 101 -12.41 -13.72 -1.39
C LEU A 101 -11.99 -15.07 -0.80
N ASN A 102 -12.88 -16.07 -0.85
CA ASN A 102 -12.60 -17.44 -0.38
C ASN A 102 -11.59 -18.19 -1.25
N GLU A 103 -11.43 -17.80 -2.52
CA GLU A 103 -10.50 -18.41 -3.49
C GLU A 103 -9.16 -17.68 -3.58
N ARG A 104 -9.07 -16.47 -3.01
CA ARG A 104 -7.84 -15.67 -3.03
C ARG A 104 -6.71 -16.37 -2.29
N ASN A 105 -5.52 -16.35 -2.88
CA ASN A 105 -4.29 -16.77 -2.22
C ASN A 105 -3.91 -15.82 -1.07
N HIS A 106 -2.86 -16.13 -0.31
CA HIS A 106 -2.46 -15.35 0.87
C HIS A 106 -2.01 -13.92 0.53
N ILE A 107 -1.40 -13.71 -0.65
CA ILE A 107 -0.94 -12.39 -1.12
C ILE A 107 -2.15 -11.52 -1.44
N GLN A 108 -3.08 -12.05 -2.23
CA GLN A 108 -4.32 -11.37 -2.62
C GLN A 108 -5.21 -11.05 -1.43
N ARG A 109 -5.30 -11.95 -0.44
CA ARG A 109 -6.00 -11.67 0.83
C ARG A 109 -5.34 -10.54 1.61
N LYS A 110 -4.00 -10.53 1.68
CA LYS A 110 -3.26 -9.45 2.34
C LYS A 110 -3.48 -8.11 1.64
N ALA A 111 -3.44 -8.07 0.30
CA ALA A 111 -3.78 -6.89 -0.48
C ALA A 111 -5.20 -6.41 -0.17
N TYR A 112 -6.20 -7.28 -0.27
CA TYR A 112 -7.59 -6.96 0.03
C TYR A 112 -7.79 -6.28 1.40
N PHE A 113 -7.20 -6.83 2.48
CA PHE A 113 -7.33 -6.22 3.81
C PHE A 113 -6.55 -4.91 3.93
N ASN A 114 -5.44 -4.76 3.20
CA ASN A 114 -4.70 -3.50 3.15
C ASN A 114 -5.51 -2.42 2.43
N ASP A 115 -6.13 -2.76 1.31
CA ASP A 115 -6.98 -1.87 0.51
C ASP A 115 -8.18 -1.38 1.33
N ARG A 116 -8.86 -2.28 2.03
CA ARG A 116 -9.95 -1.90 2.96
C ARG A 116 -9.51 -0.90 4.04
N ARG A 117 -8.27 -1.03 4.53
CA ARG A 117 -7.73 -0.05 5.49
C ARG A 117 -7.43 1.29 4.81
N LYS A 118 -6.88 1.28 3.58
CA LYS A 118 -6.67 2.48 2.78
C LYS A 118 -7.99 3.18 2.50
N ASP A 119 -9.02 2.44 2.08
CA ASP A 119 -10.38 2.96 1.83
C ASP A 119 -10.96 3.65 3.08
N THR A 120 -10.84 2.99 4.24
CA THR A 120 -11.32 3.54 5.51
C THR A 120 -10.59 4.83 5.88
N ILE A 121 -9.27 4.88 5.69
CA ILE A 121 -8.46 6.07 5.99
C ILE A 121 -8.84 7.22 5.04
N ALA A 122 -8.87 6.97 3.74
CA ALA A 122 -9.21 7.99 2.75
C ALA A 122 -10.59 8.57 3.01
N LYS A 123 -11.61 7.72 3.15
CA LYS A 123 -12.98 8.12 3.44
C LYS A 123 -13.11 8.88 4.78
N GLY A 124 -12.44 8.40 5.83
CA GLY A 124 -12.48 9.03 7.16
C GLY A 124 -11.85 10.42 7.22
N LEU A 125 -10.98 10.75 6.27
CA LEU A 125 -10.32 12.05 6.12
C LEU A 125 -10.95 12.93 5.04
N GLY A 126 -12.01 12.47 4.38
CA GLY A 126 -12.73 13.24 3.35
C GLY A 126 -12.02 13.28 1.99
N TYR A 127 -11.12 12.33 1.71
CA TYR A 127 -10.58 12.15 0.37
C TYR A 127 -11.56 11.40 -0.51
N ASP A 128 -11.70 11.80 -1.76
CA ASP A 128 -12.22 10.92 -2.79
C ASP A 128 -11.15 9.89 -3.15
N LEU A 129 -11.54 8.62 -3.29
CA LEU A 129 -10.63 7.53 -3.64
C LEU A 129 -11.09 6.86 -4.92
N ILE A 130 -10.22 6.86 -5.92
CA ILE A 130 -10.40 6.18 -7.20
C ILE A 130 -9.43 5.03 -7.28
N ARG A 131 -9.90 3.85 -7.69
CA ARG A 131 -9.05 2.70 -8.02
C ARG A 131 -9.10 2.46 -9.52
N ILE A 132 -7.92 2.23 -10.09
CA ILE A 132 -7.75 1.92 -11.51
C ILE A 132 -7.03 0.58 -11.58
N TRP A 133 -7.63 -0.36 -12.28
CA TRP A 133 -7.06 -1.67 -12.47
C TRP A 133 -6.02 -1.67 -13.59
N GLU A 134 -5.09 -2.61 -13.52
CA GLU A 134 -4.02 -2.77 -14.51
C GLU A 134 -4.56 -2.89 -15.94
N HIS A 135 -5.59 -3.70 -16.17
CA HIS A 135 -6.21 -3.86 -17.48
C HIS A 135 -6.91 -2.57 -17.99
N GLU A 136 -7.30 -1.66 -17.12
CA GLU A 136 -7.85 -0.35 -17.54
C GLU A 136 -6.79 0.56 -18.19
N LEU A 137 -5.50 0.22 -18.08
CA LEU A 137 -4.38 0.96 -18.66
C LEU A 137 -3.66 0.21 -19.80
N ASP A 138 -4.22 -0.91 -20.25
CA ASP A 138 -3.75 -1.61 -21.46
C ASP A 138 -4.11 -0.82 -22.73
N ASP A 139 -3.54 -1.25 -23.87
CA ASP A 139 -3.73 -0.56 -25.16
C ASP A 139 -5.20 -0.49 -25.59
N GLU A 140 -6.03 -1.48 -25.21
CA GLU A 140 -7.44 -1.55 -25.59
C GLU A 140 -8.29 -0.56 -24.78
N HIS A 141 -8.01 -0.38 -23.48
CA HIS A 141 -8.83 0.40 -22.56
C HIS A 141 -8.28 1.80 -22.27
N TYR A 142 -7.03 2.07 -22.66
CA TYR A 142 -6.31 3.32 -22.32
C TYR A 142 -7.09 4.58 -22.66
N ILE A 143 -7.69 4.66 -23.86
CA ILE A 143 -8.42 5.84 -24.34
C ILE A 143 -9.66 6.08 -23.50
N ASP A 144 -10.42 5.03 -23.17
CA ASP A 144 -11.64 5.12 -22.39
C ASP A 144 -11.32 5.51 -20.94
N THR A 145 -10.26 4.94 -20.37
CA THR A 145 -9.78 5.28 -19.03
C THR A 145 -9.30 6.72 -18.98
N LYS A 146 -8.55 7.17 -19.96
CA LYS A 146 -8.11 8.58 -20.07
C LYS A 146 -9.29 9.54 -20.13
N GLU A 147 -10.33 9.23 -20.89
CA GLU A 147 -11.54 10.04 -20.96
C GLU A 147 -12.32 10.05 -19.63
N LYS A 148 -12.40 8.88 -18.95
CA LYS A 148 -12.95 8.74 -17.60
C LYS A 148 -12.22 9.63 -16.60
N ILE A 149 -10.89 9.58 -16.57
CA ILE A 149 -10.04 10.38 -15.68
C ILE A 149 -10.19 11.87 -16.00
N ARG A 150 -10.21 12.23 -17.27
CA ARG A 150 -10.43 13.62 -17.70
C ARG A 150 -11.77 14.19 -17.18
N LYS A 151 -12.82 13.41 -17.18
CA LYS A 151 -14.15 13.84 -16.68
C LYS A 151 -14.20 13.93 -15.16
N LEU A 152 -13.52 13.01 -14.45
CA LEU A 152 -13.52 12.97 -13.00
C LEU A 152 -12.66 14.06 -12.35
N LEU A 153 -11.57 14.48 -13.03
CA LEU A 153 -10.56 15.39 -12.48
C LEU A 153 -10.59 16.80 -13.10
N ARG A 154 -11.55 17.10 -13.96
CA ARG A 154 -11.82 18.47 -14.49
C ARG A 154 -12.97 19.18 -13.75
#